data_7633282e1c08472125929f9623d0b865
#
_entry.id   7633282e1c08472125929f9623d0b865
#
_cell.length_a   1.000
_cell.length_b   1.000
_cell.length_c   1.000
_cell.angle_alpha   90.00
_cell.angle_beta   90.00
_cell.angle_gamma   90.00
#
_symmetry.space_group_name_H-M   'P 1'
#
loop_
_entity.id
_entity.type
_entity.pdbx_description
1 polymer ?
#
loop_
_entity_poly.entity_id
_entity_poly.type
_entity_poly.pdbx_seq_one_letter_code
_entity_poly.pdbx_strand_id
1 'polypeptide(L)'
;MKGIAFFFILLLGLLSLLSCSNKKEENLFQIQNIETIGMSFQNDLSFDQKFNVYTYRNYYNGGGVSLGDINNDGLIDVYLTANQQQNKLFLNLGDFKFKDITDEAGVGGTKAWSTGVTMVDINADGFLDIYVCNSGDVEGDNKQNEFFINNGDLTFTESAEKYNLADQGFSTHASFFDYDKDGDLDVYLLNNSYQAIGSFDLRRNERPKRDAKGGDKLMQNQNGVFTDVSEAAGIYGSVIGFGLGVSVGDIN
;
A
#
# COMPACT_ATOMS: atom_id res chain seq x y z
N MET A 1 42.29 11.72 -64.07
CA MET A 1 42.39 10.95 -62.81
C MET A 1 42.20 11.78 -61.51
N LYS A 2 42.55 13.08 -61.45
CA LYS A 2 42.37 13.91 -60.22
C LYS A 2 40.90 14.27 -59.92
N GLY A 3 40.02 14.38 -60.89
CA GLY A 3 38.62 14.73 -60.69
C GLY A 3 37.74 13.61 -60.08
N ILE A 4 38.08 12.36 -60.37
CA ILE A 4 37.31 11.18 -59.87
C ILE A 4 37.61 10.95 -58.40
N ALA A 5 38.86 11.16 -57.96
CA ALA A 5 39.25 11.02 -56.54
C ALA A 5 38.56 12.09 -55.68
N PHE A 6 38.42 13.31 -56.19
CA PHE A 6 37.75 14.42 -55.47
C PHE A 6 36.25 14.15 -55.30
N PHE A 7 35.61 13.56 -56.30
CA PHE A 7 34.18 13.17 -56.27
C PHE A 7 33.93 12.06 -55.25
N PHE A 8 34.84 11.09 -55.14
CA PHE A 8 34.74 10.02 -54.14
C PHE A 8 34.91 10.51 -52.70
N ILE A 9 35.84 11.46 -52.47
CA ILE A 9 36.04 12.05 -51.17
C ILE A 9 34.86 12.90 -50.75
N LEU A 10 34.23 13.64 -51.70
CA LEU A 10 33.01 14.41 -51.41
C LEU A 10 31.80 13.51 -51.11
N LEU A 11 31.66 12.38 -51.82
CA LEU A 11 30.61 11.40 -51.61
C LEU A 11 30.78 10.67 -50.27
N LEU A 12 31.99 10.32 -49.86
CA LEU A 12 32.27 9.75 -48.54
C LEU A 12 32.01 10.76 -47.40
N GLY A 13 32.29 12.02 -47.63
CA GLY A 13 31.99 13.10 -46.66
C GLY A 13 30.48 13.33 -46.48
N LEU A 14 29.68 13.18 -47.55
CA LEU A 14 28.22 13.30 -47.50
C LEU A 14 27.57 12.08 -46.79
N LEU A 15 28.12 10.89 -46.98
CA LEU A 15 27.63 9.67 -46.32
C LEU A 15 27.91 9.67 -44.82
N SER A 16 28.96 10.35 -44.33
CA SER A 16 29.24 10.47 -42.89
C SER A 16 28.31 11.44 -42.19
N LEU A 17 27.63 12.35 -42.90
CA LEU A 17 26.63 13.28 -42.35
C LEU A 17 25.27 12.66 -42.13
N LEU A 18 25.01 11.49 -42.74
CA LEU A 18 23.73 10.74 -42.56
C LEU A 18 23.74 9.78 -41.39
N SER A 19 24.85 9.66 -40.65
CA SER A 19 25.00 8.74 -39.53
C SER A 19 24.68 9.34 -38.16
N CYS A 20 23.94 10.45 -38.08
CA CYS A 20 23.27 10.83 -36.84
C CYS A 20 21.94 10.07 -36.71
N SER A 21 22.00 8.81 -36.28
CA SER A 21 20.84 8.20 -35.71
C SER A 21 20.53 8.96 -34.41
N ASN A 22 19.45 9.73 -34.38
CA ASN A 22 18.83 10.14 -33.13
C ASN A 22 18.46 8.83 -32.41
N LYS A 23 19.34 8.32 -31.55
CA LYS A 23 18.91 7.44 -30.49
C LYS A 23 17.85 8.24 -29.71
N LYS A 24 16.59 7.95 -29.92
CA LYS A 24 15.53 8.34 -29.03
C LYS A 24 16.00 7.82 -27.67
N GLU A 25 16.32 8.72 -26.75
CA GLU A 25 16.49 8.30 -25.35
C GLU A 25 15.17 7.64 -24.97
N GLU A 26 15.21 6.32 -24.81
CA GLU A 26 14.09 5.60 -24.25
C GLU A 26 13.99 6.05 -22.81
N ASN A 27 13.02 6.91 -22.51
CA ASN A 27 12.74 7.31 -21.16
C ASN A 27 12.44 6.04 -20.34
N LEU A 28 13.14 5.85 -19.24
CA LEU A 28 12.94 4.74 -18.32
C LEU A 28 11.50 4.71 -17.78
N PHE A 29 10.88 5.88 -17.66
CA PHE A 29 9.48 6.04 -17.22
C PHE A 29 8.68 6.77 -18.31
N GLN A 30 7.45 6.31 -18.52
CA GLN A 30 6.50 6.93 -19.43
C GLN A 30 5.21 7.26 -18.68
N ILE A 31 4.74 8.50 -18.84
CA ILE A 31 3.44 8.91 -18.31
C ILE A 31 2.35 8.26 -19.17
N GLN A 32 1.47 7.50 -18.53
CA GLN A 32 0.30 6.90 -19.15
C GLN A 32 -0.92 7.81 -19.01
N ASN A 33 -1.79 7.81 -20.00
CA ASN A 33 -3.08 8.48 -19.88
C ASN A 33 -4.06 7.56 -19.15
N ILE A 34 -4.53 7.97 -17.98
CA ILE A 34 -5.41 7.19 -17.09
C ILE A 34 -6.71 6.75 -17.75
N GLU A 35 -7.29 7.57 -18.62
CA GLU A 35 -8.51 7.22 -19.36
C GLU A 35 -8.26 6.11 -20.37
N THR A 36 -7.11 6.15 -21.05
CA THR A 36 -6.77 5.14 -22.06
C THR A 36 -6.35 3.80 -21.46
N ILE A 37 -5.82 3.78 -20.23
CA ILE A 37 -5.45 2.55 -19.54
C ILE A 37 -6.58 1.98 -18.68
N GLY A 38 -7.68 2.71 -18.46
CA GLY A 38 -8.83 2.23 -17.69
C GLY A 38 -8.70 2.39 -16.17
N MET A 39 -7.70 3.15 -15.68
CA MET A 39 -7.48 3.38 -14.23
C MET A 39 -8.00 4.76 -13.79
N SER A 40 -9.31 4.94 -13.76
CA SER A 40 -9.88 6.18 -13.24
C SER A 40 -9.96 6.14 -11.71
N PHE A 41 -9.02 6.82 -11.06
CA PHE A 41 -8.97 6.94 -9.60
C PHE A 41 -8.48 8.34 -9.20
N GLN A 42 -9.13 8.91 -8.21
CA GLN A 42 -8.73 10.16 -7.60
C GLN A 42 -9.08 10.11 -6.10
N ASN A 43 -8.10 10.38 -5.24
CA ASN A 43 -8.30 10.43 -3.80
C ASN A 43 -8.64 11.86 -3.38
N ASP A 44 -9.89 12.27 -3.61
CA ASP A 44 -10.38 13.62 -3.27
C ASP A 44 -10.68 13.75 -1.78
N LEU A 45 -10.24 14.86 -1.20
CA LEU A 45 -10.48 15.19 0.20
C LEU A 45 -11.38 16.41 0.33
N SER A 46 -12.39 16.32 1.19
CA SER A 46 -13.22 17.43 1.61
C SER A 46 -13.08 17.64 3.11
N PHE A 47 -12.82 18.87 3.54
CA PHE A 47 -12.63 19.23 4.94
C PHE A 47 -13.80 20.06 5.46
N ASP A 48 -14.05 19.96 6.76
CA ASP A 48 -14.99 20.78 7.49
C ASP A 48 -14.40 21.25 8.84
N GLN A 49 -15.23 21.87 9.69
CA GLN A 49 -14.78 22.33 11.00
C GLN A 49 -14.41 21.20 11.97
N LYS A 50 -15.00 20.01 11.80
CA LYS A 50 -14.78 18.86 12.69
C LYS A 50 -13.62 17.99 12.24
N PHE A 51 -13.46 17.84 10.92
CA PHE A 51 -12.46 16.94 10.35
C PHE A 51 -11.61 17.64 9.29
N ASN A 52 -10.36 17.94 9.67
CA ASN A 52 -9.38 18.66 8.86
C ASN A 52 -7.96 18.42 9.42
N VAL A 53 -6.95 19.01 8.82
CA VAL A 53 -5.54 18.83 9.22
C VAL A 53 -5.23 19.27 10.67
N TYR A 54 -6.03 20.13 11.27
CA TYR A 54 -5.83 20.54 12.67
C TYR A 54 -6.42 19.55 13.67
N THR A 55 -7.50 18.87 13.28
CA THR A 55 -8.16 17.86 14.11
C THR A 55 -7.58 16.45 13.87
N TYR A 56 -7.13 16.18 12.65
CA TYR A 56 -6.47 14.93 12.27
C TYR A 56 -5.18 15.22 11.50
N ARG A 57 -4.05 15.13 12.18
CA ARG A 57 -2.72 15.49 11.66
C ARG A 57 -2.35 14.79 10.35
N ASN A 58 -2.76 13.54 10.17
CA ASN A 58 -2.43 12.71 9.01
C ASN A 58 -3.40 12.93 7.83
N TYR A 59 -4.18 14.00 7.87
CA TYR A 59 -5.23 14.32 6.89
C TYR A 59 -4.73 14.33 5.43
N TYR A 60 -3.51 14.76 5.19
CA TYR A 60 -2.91 14.83 3.85
C TYR A 60 -1.87 13.74 3.57
N ASN A 61 -1.84 12.67 4.34
CA ASN A 61 -0.85 11.59 4.11
C ASN A 61 -1.17 10.74 2.88
N GLY A 62 -2.38 10.84 2.34
CA GLY A 62 -2.82 10.07 1.17
C GLY A 62 -3.29 8.66 1.52
N GLY A 63 -3.55 7.88 0.49
CA GLY A 63 -3.86 6.45 0.57
C GLY A 63 -2.64 5.58 0.29
N GLY A 64 -2.85 4.28 0.30
CA GLY A 64 -1.88 3.25 -0.03
C GLY A 64 -2.05 2.70 -1.44
N VAL A 65 -1.03 1.99 -1.89
CA VAL A 65 -1.05 1.19 -3.11
C VAL A 65 -0.43 -0.18 -2.84
N SER A 66 -1.07 -1.23 -3.32
CA SER A 66 -0.52 -2.58 -3.35
C SER A 66 -0.58 -3.15 -4.76
N LEU A 67 0.44 -3.91 -5.12
CA LEU A 67 0.60 -4.53 -6.42
C LEU A 67 0.73 -6.04 -6.22
N GLY A 68 -0.04 -6.84 -6.97
CA GLY A 68 0.03 -8.28 -6.90
C GLY A 68 -0.83 -8.93 -7.97
N ASP A 69 -0.54 -10.15 -8.32
CA ASP A 69 -1.32 -10.99 -9.23
C ASP A 69 -2.37 -11.75 -8.42
N ILE A 70 -3.63 -11.26 -8.43
CA ILE A 70 -4.70 -11.79 -7.58
C ILE A 70 -5.39 -13.02 -8.17
N ASN A 71 -5.18 -13.31 -9.45
CA ASN A 71 -5.86 -14.39 -10.18
C ASN A 71 -4.88 -15.41 -10.79
N ASN A 72 -3.56 -15.26 -10.55
CA ASN A 72 -2.49 -16.10 -11.02
C ASN A 72 -2.39 -16.19 -12.56
N ASP A 73 -2.69 -15.08 -13.26
CA ASP A 73 -2.58 -15.00 -14.73
C ASP A 73 -1.21 -14.46 -15.20
N GLY A 74 -0.33 -14.08 -14.29
CA GLY A 74 1.01 -13.56 -14.54
C GLY A 74 1.03 -12.05 -14.79
N LEU A 75 -0.08 -11.33 -14.65
CA LEU A 75 -0.18 -9.89 -14.76
C LEU A 75 -0.35 -9.26 -13.38
N ILE A 76 0.25 -8.11 -13.18
CA ILE A 76 0.19 -7.42 -11.88
C ILE A 76 -1.05 -6.54 -11.81
N ASP A 77 -1.92 -6.81 -10.85
CA ASP A 77 -3.11 -6.03 -10.52
C ASP A 77 -2.77 -4.92 -9.54
N VAL A 78 -3.67 -3.96 -9.39
CA VAL A 78 -3.45 -2.76 -8.58
C VAL A 78 -4.61 -2.52 -7.63
N TYR A 79 -4.31 -2.44 -6.34
CA TYR A 79 -5.27 -1.98 -5.33
C TYR A 79 -4.86 -0.61 -4.80
N LEU A 80 -5.81 0.33 -4.79
CA LEU A 80 -5.61 1.69 -4.30
C LEU A 80 -6.58 1.97 -3.15
N THR A 81 -6.07 2.47 -2.02
CA THR A 81 -6.93 2.92 -0.94
C THR A 81 -7.26 4.40 -1.04
N ALA A 82 -8.44 4.77 -0.58
CA ALA A 82 -8.92 6.15 -0.57
C ALA A 82 -9.32 6.58 0.85
N ASN A 83 -9.10 7.87 1.17
CA ASN A 83 -9.32 8.37 2.52
C ASN A 83 -10.80 8.67 2.81
N GLN A 84 -11.56 9.19 1.85
CA GLN A 84 -12.97 9.56 2.02
C GLN A 84 -13.88 8.97 0.93
N GLN A 85 -13.34 8.02 0.16
CA GLN A 85 -14.02 7.37 -0.95
C GLN A 85 -13.81 5.86 -0.86
N GLN A 86 -14.50 5.14 -1.72
CA GLN A 86 -14.31 3.70 -1.89
C GLN A 86 -12.89 3.39 -2.42
N ASN A 87 -12.24 2.38 -1.85
CA ASN A 87 -11.02 1.80 -2.38
C ASN A 87 -11.27 1.24 -3.79
N LYS A 88 -10.21 1.02 -4.55
CA LYS A 88 -10.32 0.52 -5.93
C LYS A 88 -9.40 -0.65 -6.20
N LEU A 89 -9.94 -1.70 -6.83
CA LEU A 89 -9.21 -2.84 -7.36
C LEU A 89 -9.28 -2.84 -8.89
N PHE A 90 -8.12 -2.77 -9.51
CA PHE A 90 -7.96 -2.76 -10.96
C PHE A 90 -7.30 -4.05 -11.43
N LEU A 91 -8.06 -4.86 -12.14
CA LEU A 91 -7.58 -6.07 -12.81
C LEU A 91 -6.79 -5.69 -14.07
N ASN A 92 -5.58 -6.20 -14.20
CA ASN A 92 -4.71 -6.01 -15.35
C ASN A 92 -5.15 -6.95 -16.49
N LEU A 93 -5.43 -6.38 -17.66
CA LEU A 93 -5.83 -7.12 -18.88
C LEU A 93 -4.68 -7.28 -19.89
N GLY A 94 -3.45 -6.93 -19.50
CA GLY A 94 -2.29 -6.83 -20.38
C GLY A 94 -2.21 -5.50 -21.14
N ASP A 95 -1.06 -5.23 -21.76
CA ASP A 95 -0.79 -4.03 -22.56
C ASP A 95 -1.14 -2.70 -21.87
N PHE A 96 -0.92 -2.61 -20.54
CA PHE A 96 -1.31 -1.47 -19.70
C PHE A 96 -2.81 -1.13 -19.82
N LYS A 97 -3.67 -2.15 -19.86
CA LYS A 97 -5.12 -2.00 -19.79
C LYS A 97 -5.63 -2.58 -18.49
N PHE A 98 -6.50 -1.83 -17.83
CA PHE A 98 -7.05 -2.23 -16.53
C PHE A 98 -8.58 -2.14 -16.54
N LYS A 99 -9.22 -3.01 -15.78
CA LYS A 99 -10.66 -3.00 -15.52
C LYS A 99 -10.88 -2.77 -14.01
N ASP A 100 -11.67 -1.79 -13.65
CA ASP A 100 -12.18 -1.66 -12.28
C ASP A 100 -13.14 -2.82 -11.99
N ILE A 101 -12.78 -3.69 -11.04
CA ILE A 101 -13.58 -4.82 -10.58
C ILE A 101 -13.99 -4.68 -9.11
N THR A 102 -13.82 -3.51 -8.53
CA THR A 102 -14.01 -3.25 -7.09
C THR A 102 -15.35 -3.76 -6.56
N ASP A 103 -16.44 -3.40 -7.24
CA ASP A 103 -17.79 -3.77 -6.82
C ASP A 103 -18.07 -5.25 -7.06
N GLU A 104 -17.60 -5.80 -8.18
CA GLU A 104 -17.72 -7.23 -8.53
C GLU A 104 -16.95 -8.09 -7.52
N ALA A 105 -15.75 -7.64 -7.12
CA ALA A 105 -14.89 -8.32 -6.16
C ALA A 105 -15.33 -8.14 -4.69
N GLY A 106 -16.12 -7.11 -4.39
CA GLY A 106 -16.59 -6.82 -3.04
C GLY A 106 -15.53 -6.22 -2.11
N VAL A 107 -14.52 -5.51 -2.65
CA VAL A 107 -13.35 -5.03 -1.90
C VAL A 107 -13.26 -3.51 -1.77
N GLY A 108 -14.33 -2.79 -2.01
CA GLY A 108 -14.35 -1.32 -1.93
C GLY A 108 -14.11 -0.74 -0.54
N GLY A 109 -14.19 -1.57 0.50
CA GLY A 109 -14.11 -1.16 1.89
C GLY A 109 -15.42 -0.53 2.40
N THR A 110 -15.56 -0.50 3.71
CA THR A 110 -16.74 0.07 4.38
C THR A 110 -16.37 1.15 5.39
N LYS A 111 -15.08 1.42 5.55
CA LYS A 111 -14.56 2.33 6.57
C LYS A 111 -14.39 3.74 6.02
N ALA A 112 -14.36 4.71 6.94
CA ALA A 112 -14.37 6.11 6.55
C ALA A 112 -13.02 6.66 6.08
N TRP A 113 -11.92 5.95 6.38
CA TRP A 113 -10.58 6.45 6.09
C TRP A 113 -9.57 5.32 5.94
N SER A 114 -9.39 4.81 4.75
CA SER A 114 -8.38 3.80 4.46
C SER A 114 -7.01 4.45 4.26
N THR A 115 -5.95 3.75 4.69
CA THR A 115 -4.55 4.22 4.67
C THR A 115 -3.68 3.23 3.90
N GLY A 116 -2.81 2.47 4.58
CA GLY A 116 -1.96 1.47 3.95
C GLY A 116 -2.74 0.24 3.49
N VAL A 117 -2.17 -0.48 2.54
CA VAL A 117 -2.69 -1.76 2.05
C VAL A 117 -1.55 -2.71 1.75
N THR A 118 -1.78 -3.99 2.02
CA THR A 118 -0.82 -5.07 1.71
C THR A 118 -1.57 -6.24 1.06
N MET A 119 -1.04 -6.75 -0.05
CA MET A 119 -1.44 -8.03 -0.63
C MET A 119 -0.55 -9.13 -0.07
N VAL A 120 -1.14 -10.23 0.37
CA VAL A 120 -0.46 -11.35 1.04
C VAL A 120 -1.28 -12.62 0.91
N ASP A 121 -0.65 -13.74 0.66
CA ASP A 121 -1.30 -15.07 0.76
C ASP A 121 -1.19 -15.55 2.22
N ILE A 122 -2.22 -15.29 3.03
CA ILE A 122 -2.17 -15.55 4.47
C ILE A 122 -2.51 -16.99 4.84
N ASN A 123 -3.27 -17.66 3.99
CA ASN A 123 -3.75 -19.00 4.23
C ASN A 123 -2.98 -20.06 3.41
N ALA A 124 -1.96 -19.63 2.64
CA ALA A 124 -1.13 -20.43 1.77
C ALA A 124 -1.93 -21.25 0.73
N ASP A 125 -3.02 -20.65 0.20
CA ASP A 125 -3.85 -21.27 -0.85
C ASP A 125 -3.37 -20.91 -2.27
N GLY A 126 -2.38 -20.03 -2.39
CA GLY A 126 -1.77 -19.58 -3.64
C GLY A 126 -2.45 -18.35 -4.24
N PHE A 127 -3.46 -17.76 -3.60
CA PHE A 127 -4.09 -16.51 -4.02
C PHE A 127 -3.76 -15.38 -3.05
N LEU A 128 -3.54 -14.18 -3.57
CA LEU A 128 -3.25 -13.02 -2.73
C LEU A 128 -4.53 -12.47 -2.12
N ASP A 129 -4.53 -12.37 -0.78
CA ASP A 129 -5.52 -11.67 0.02
C ASP A 129 -5.18 -10.18 0.14
N ILE A 130 -6.11 -9.35 0.62
CA ILE A 130 -5.93 -7.90 0.71
C ILE A 130 -6.19 -7.44 2.14
N TYR A 131 -5.16 -6.96 2.84
CA TYR A 131 -5.29 -6.35 4.16
C TYR A 131 -5.26 -4.82 4.04
N VAL A 132 -6.32 -4.16 4.51
CA VAL A 132 -6.50 -2.71 4.46
C VAL A 132 -6.42 -2.13 5.86
N CYS A 133 -5.45 -1.24 6.07
CA CYS A 133 -5.35 -0.44 7.27
C CYS A 133 -6.33 0.72 7.23
N ASN A 134 -7.00 0.98 8.36
CA ASN A 134 -7.91 2.09 8.51
C ASN A 134 -7.50 2.99 9.68
N SER A 135 -7.82 4.27 9.57
CA SER A 135 -7.44 5.30 10.53
C SER A 135 -8.49 6.42 10.53
N GLY A 136 -8.13 7.61 11.01
CA GLY A 136 -8.98 8.78 10.93
C GLY A 136 -10.26 8.63 11.74
N ASP A 137 -10.30 9.17 12.93
CA ASP A 137 -11.45 9.10 13.83
C ASP A 137 -12.51 10.14 13.45
N VAL A 138 -13.20 9.91 12.32
CA VAL A 138 -14.15 10.88 11.78
C VAL A 138 -15.41 10.94 12.64
N GLU A 139 -15.92 9.81 13.10
CA GLU A 139 -17.13 9.68 13.93
C GLU A 139 -16.92 8.76 15.15
N GLY A 140 -15.67 8.48 15.50
CA GLY A 140 -15.29 7.78 16.74
C GLY A 140 -15.04 6.28 16.63
N ASP A 141 -15.61 5.55 15.70
CA ASP A 141 -15.61 4.09 15.71
C ASP A 141 -15.51 3.38 14.35
N ASN A 142 -15.52 4.09 13.24
CA ASN A 142 -15.50 3.49 11.91
C ASN A 142 -14.08 3.40 11.31
N LYS A 143 -13.14 2.80 12.04
CA LYS A 143 -11.72 2.68 11.64
C LYS A 143 -11.14 1.28 11.76
N GLN A 144 -11.98 0.29 11.95
CA GLN A 144 -11.54 -1.09 12.03
C GLN A 144 -10.85 -1.51 10.72
N ASN A 145 -9.68 -2.16 10.84
CA ASN A 145 -9.00 -2.71 9.66
C ASN A 145 -9.85 -3.79 9.00
N GLU A 146 -9.69 -3.95 7.69
CA GLU A 146 -10.43 -4.91 6.89
C GLU A 146 -9.47 -5.92 6.26
N PHE A 147 -9.90 -7.18 6.18
CA PHE A 147 -9.12 -8.25 5.60
C PHE A 147 -9.98 -9.06 4.63
N PHE A 148 -9.73 -8.89 3.36
CA PHE A 148 -10.46 -9.52 2.26
C PHE A 148 -9.72 -10.77 1.82
N ILE A 149 -10.27 -11.94 2.14
CA ILE A 149 -9.75 -13.24 1.72
C ILE A 149 -10.21 -13.53 0.30
N ASN A 150 -9.28 -13.88 -0.57
CA ASN A 150 -9.52 -14.20 -1.97
C ASN A 150 -10.23 -15.56 -2.08
N ASN A 151 -11.33 -15.63 -2.80
CA ASN A 151 -12.09 -16.88 -3.01
C ASN A 151 -11.61 -17.68 -4.24
N GLY A 152 -10.57 -17.16 -4.98
CA GLY A 152 -10.03 -17.79 -6.19
C GLY A 152 -10.86 -17.61 -7.45
N ASP A 153 -11.90 -16.76 -7.41
CA ASP A 153 -12.84 -16.50 -8.52
C ASP A 153 -13.02 -14.99 -8.80
N LEU A 154 -12.04 -14.16 -8.41
CA LEU A 154 -12.07 -12.70 -8.46
C LEU A 154 -13.08 -12.05 -7.48
N THR A 155 -13.62 -12.81 -6.54
CA THR A 155 -14.40 -12.28 -5.43
C THR A 155 -13.63 -12.46 -4.12
N PHE A 156 -13.99 -11.69 -3.10
CA PHE A 156 -13.33 -11.71 -1.80
C PHE A 156 -14.36 -11.75 -0.66
N THR A 157 -13.94 -12.31 0.48
CA THR A 157 -14.74 -12.36 1.69
C THR A 157 -14.06 -11.58 2.81
N GLU A 158 -14.71 -10.52 3.33
CA GLU A 158 -14.21 -9.79 4.49
C GLU A 158 -14.15 -10.70 5.71
N SER A 159 -13.00 -10.80 6.37
CA SER A 159 -12.69 -11.82 7.37
C SER A 159 -11.82 -11.31 8.53
N ALA A 160 -11.61 -9.98 8.69
CA ALA A 160 -10.72 -9.44 9.70
C ALA A 160 -11.07 -9.89 11.12
N GLU A 161 -12.35 -9.95 11.47
CA GLU A 161 -12.79 -10.44 12.78
C GLU A 161 -12.48 -11.93 12.98
N LYS A 162 -12.67 -12.75 11.95
CA LYS A 162 -12.38 -14.19 11.99
C LYS A 162 -10.93 -14.48 12.29
N TYR A 163 -10.02 -13.66 11.74
CA TYR A 163 -8.57 -13.79 11.92
C TYR A 163 -8.06 -13.03 13.16
N ASN A 164 -8.93 -12.30 13.88
CA ASN A 164 -8.54 -11.38 14.97
C ASN A 164 -7.58 -10.26 14.50
N LEU A 165 -7.76 -9.80 13.27
CA LEU A 165 -6.99 -8.71 12.64
C LEU A 165 -7.82 -7.44 12.44
N ALA A 166 -9.02 -7.38 13.00
CA ALA A 166 -9.92 -6.23 12.97
C ALA A 166 -9.51 -5.14 13.97
N ASP A 167 -8.25 -4.72 13.90
CA ASP A 167 -7.70 -3.70 14.80
C ASP A 167 -8.41 -2.35 14.63
N GLN A 168 -8.66 -1.68 15.76
CA GLN A 168 -9.35 -0.38 15.82
C GLN A 168 -8.40 0.77 16.17
N GLY A 169 -7.09 0.56 15.98
CA GLY A 169 -6.08 1.59 16.15
C GLY A 169 -6.09 2.63 15.03
N PHE A 170 -5.10 3.50 15.05
CA PHE A 170 -4.83 4.44 13.97
C PHE A 170 -3.81 3.83 13.02
N SER A 171 -4.21 2.75 12.34
CA SER A 171 -3.33 1.96 11.52
C SER A 171 -2.91 2.72 10.26
N THR A 172 -1.62 2.65 9.91
CA THR A 172 -1.06 3.32 8.74
C THR A 172 -0.44 2.35 7.75
N HIS A 173 0.06 1.23 8.23
CA HIS A 173 0.65 0.19 7.39
C HIS A 173 0.68 -1.16 8.12
N ALA A 174 0.73 -2.25 7.38
CA ALA A 174 0.96 -3.60 7.89
C ALA A 174 2.04 -4.29 7.06
N SER A 175 2.89 -5.07 7.72
CA SER A 175 3.90 -5.90 7.04
C SER A 175 3.79 -7.33 7.55
N PHE A 176 3.62 -8.27 6.63
CA PHE A 176 3.51 -9.70 6.94
C PHE A 176 4.85 -10.39 6.73
N PHE A 177 5.25 -11.21 7.68
CA PHE A 177 6.51 -11.97 7.66
C PHE A 177 6.46 -13.04 8.76
N ASP A 178 7.19 -14.11 8.58
CA ASP A 178 7.37 -15.18 9.56
C ASP A 178 8.38 -14.70 10.62
N TYR A 179 7.90 -14.22 11.77
CA TYR A 179 8.76 -13.62 12.79
C TYR A 179 9.39 -14.66 13.73
N ASP A 180 8.72 -15.78 13.97
CA ASP A 180 9.17 -16.82 14.88
C ASP A 180 9.68 -18.09 14.17
N LYS A 181 9.64 -18.09 12.84
CA LYS A 181 10.17 -19.14 11.95
C LYS A 181 9.41 -20.47 12.07
N ASP A 182 8.10 -20.40 12.28
CA ASP A 182 7.24 -21.57 12.33
C ASP A 182 6.61 -21.92 10.97
N GLY A 183 6.77 -21.05 9.97
CA GLY A 183 6.39 -21.27 8.58
C GLY A 183 5.06 -20.66 8.20
N ASP A 184 4.35 -19.99 9.12
CA ASP A 184 3.22 -19.18 8.78
C ASP A 184 3.54 -17.67 8.87
N LEU A 185 2.66 -16.80 8.33
CA LEU A 185 2.93 -15.38 8.30
C LEU A 185 2.27 -14.68 9.48
N ASP A 186 3.08 -13.92 10.20
CA ASP A 186 2.71 -12.98 11.24
C ASP A 186 2.53 -11.58 10.67
N VAL A 187 2.05 -10.62 11.48
CA VAL A 187 1.94 -9.24 11.03
C VAL A 187 2.46 -8.24 12.05
N TYR A 188 3.31 -7.33 11.59
CA TYR A 188 3.61 -6.10 12.29
C TYR A 188 2.65 -5.01 11.83
N LEU A 189 1.79 -4.55 12.71
CA LEU A 189 0.81 -3.51 12.48
C LEU A 189 1.36 -2.17 12.99
N LEU A 190 1.59 -1.27 12.07
CA LEU A 190 2.11 0.07 12.34
C LEU A 190 0.95 1.02 12.61
N ASN A 191 0.90 1.55 13.82
CA ASN A 191 -0.06 2.55 14.23
C ASN A 191 0.57 3.95 14.35
N ASN A 192 -0.26 4.97 14.29
CA ASN A 192 0.18 6.35 14.44
C ASN A 192 -0.53 6.99 15.63
N SER A 193 0.19 7.82 16.37
CA SER A 193 -0.41 8.55 17.48
C SER A 193 -1.53 9.46 17.03
N TYR A 194 -2.65 9.39 17.70
CA TYR A 194 -3.79 10.31 17.56
C TYR A 194 -3.64 11.60 18.38
N GLN A 195 -2.66 11.65 19.29
CA GLN A 195 -2.44 12.80 20.15
C GLN A 195 -1.62 13.90 19.45
N ALA A 196 -1.93 15.15 19.73
CA ALA A 196 -1.13 16.27 19.26
C ALA A 196 0.26 16.26 19.91
N ILE A 197 1.31 16.55 19.13
CA ILE A 197 2.71 16.56 19.62
C ILE A 197 2.86 17.46 20.86
N GLY A 198 2.21 18.61 20.87
CA GLY A 198 2.26 19.56 22.01
C GLY A 198 1.53 19.10 23.27
N SER A 199 0.79 17.99 23.23
CA SER A 199 0.10 17.43 24.42
C SER A 199 1.01 16.54 25.28
N PHE A 200 2.19 16.17 24.78
CA PHE A 200 3.12 15.32 25.53
C PHE A 200 3.94 16.12 26.55
N ASP A 201 4.05 15.60 27.77
CA ASP A 201 5.00 16.13 28.75
C ASP A 201 6.40 15.58 28.43
N LEU A 202 7.23 16.39 27.80
CA LEU A 202 8.60 16.03 27.38
C LEU A 202 9.53 15.64 28.56
N ARG A 203 9.11 15.88 29.79
CA ARG A 203 9.86 15.46 31.01
C ARG A 203 9.53 14.03 31.43
N ARG A 204 8.53 13.39 30.81
CA ARG A 204 8.11 12.02 31.11
C ARG A 204 8.46 11.10 29.94
N ASN A 205 9.00 9.93 30.29
CA ASN A 205 9.19 8.89 29.31
C ASN A 205 7.89 8.07 29.17
N GLU A 206 7.11 8.38 28.13
CA GLU A 206 5.86 7.66 27.85
C GLU A 206 6.07 6.37 27.02
N ARG A 207 7.28 6.12 26.52
CA ARG A 207 7.59 4.95 25.67
C ARG A 207 7.20 3.60 26.27
N PRO A 208 7.42 3.34 27.58
CA PRO A 208 7.05 2.05 28.17
C PRO A 208 5.55 1.85 28.36
N LYS A 209 4.73 2.88 28.17
CA LYS A 209 3.28 2.77 28.32
C LYS A 209 2.65 2.37 26.99
N ARG A 210 2.10 1.18 26.94
CA ARG A 210 1.34 0.73 25.77
C ARG A 210 0.05 1.52 25.64
N ASP A 211 -0.31 1.79 24.39
CA ASP A 211 -1.57 2.42 24.00
C ASP A 211 -2.27 1.53 22.96
N ALA A 212 -3.49 1.16 23.23
CA ALA A 212 -4.22 0.20 22.38
C ALA A 212 -4.57 0.73 21.00
N LYS A 213 -4.60 2.06 20.82
CA LYS A 213 -5.01 2.72 19.57
C LYS A 213 -3.83 3.28 18.77
N GLY A 214 -2.85 3.89 19.44
CA GLY A 214 -1.71 4.54 18.80
C GLY A 214 -0.43 3.73 18.81
N GLY A 215 -0.39 2.62 19.57
CA GLY A 215 0.79 1.79 19.69
C GLY A 215 0.89 0.72 18.62
N ASP A 216 2.11 0.49 18.12
CA ASP A 216 2.39 -0.58 17.19
C ASP A 216 2.12 -1.95 17.81
N LYS A 217 1.81 -2.94 16.96
CA LYS A 217 1.52 -4.31 17.40
C LYS A 217 2.27 -5.31 16.55
N LEU A 218 2.76 -6.37 17.21
CA LEU A 218 3.19 -7.60 16.58
C LEU A 218 2.12 -8.67 16.88
N MET A 219 1.45 -9.12 15.84
CA MET A 219 0.38 -10.12 15.94
C MET A 219 0.92 -11.43 15.40
N GLN A 220 1.07 -12.41 16.29
CA GLN A 220 1.51 -13.76 15.95
C GLN A 220 0.35 -14.58 15.42
N ASN A 221 0.56 -15.24 14.29
CA ASN A 221 -0.38 -16.20 13.74
C ASN A 221 -0.25 -17.54 14.47
N GLN A 222 -1.35 -18.15 14.80
CA GLN A 222 -1.41 -19.51 15.32
C GLN A 222 -2.56 -20.24 14.64
N ASN A 223 -2.25 -20.92 13.53
CA ASN A 223 -3.24 -21.65 12.74
C ASN A 223 -4.41 -20.75 12.24
N GLY A 224 -4.12 -19.57 11.74
CA GLY A 224 -5.10 -18.63 11.19
C GLY A 224 -5.80 -17.77 12.24
N VAL A 225 -5.33 -17.74 13.50
CA VAL A 225 -5.82 -16.82 14.53
C VAL A 225 -4.67 -16.00 15.08
N PHE A 226 -4.76 -14.69 14.93
CA PHE A 226 -3.72 -13.78 15.35
C PHE A 226 -3.84 -13.36 16.81
N THR A 227 -2.72 -13.33 17.52
CA THR A 227 -2.64 -12.94 18.93
C THR A 227 -1.59 -11.84 19.12
N ASP A 228 -1.92 -10.79 19.87
CA ASP A 228 -0.97 -9.70 20.19
C ASP A 228 0.12 -10.21 21.13
N VAL A 229 1.34 -10.34 20.59
CA VAL A 229 2.55 -10.75 21.33
C VAL A 229 3.53 -9.59 21.52
N SER A 230 3.11 -8.37 21.26
CA SER A 230 3.96 -7.17 21.24
C SER A 230 4.75 -6.99 22.52
N GLU A 231 4.13 -7.19 23.68
CA GLU A 231 4.81 -7.00 24.97
C GLU A 231 5.89 -8.07 25.17
N ALA A 232 5.59 -9.32 24.86
CA ALA A 232 6.55 -10.43 24.97
C ALA A 232 7.71 -10.27 23.99
N ALA A 233 7.44 -9.72 22.78
CA ALA A 233 8.42 -9.42 21.76
C ALA A 233 9.22 -8.11 22.03
N GLY A 234 8.92 -7.37 23.11
CA GLY A 234 9.62 -6.13 23.43
C GLY A 234 9.23 -4.92 22.60
N ILE A 235 8.10 -4.97 21.90
CA ILE A 235 7.55 -3.83 21.16
C ILE A 235 6.93 -2.85 22.16
N TYR A 236 7.39 -1.62 22.21
CA TYR A 236 6.86 -0.62 23.14
C TYR A 236 5.38 -0.30 22.91
N GLY A 237 4.97 -0.11 21.66
CA GLY A 237 3.59 0.15 21.32
C GLY A 237 2.98 1.35 22.04
N SER A 238 3.72 2.45 22.12
CA SER A 238 3.36 3.65 22.88
C SER A 238 2.60 4.66 22.06
N VAL A 239 1.80 5.50 22.72
CA VAL A 239 1.08 6.62 22.10
C VAL A 239 1.99 7.70 21.49
N ILE A 240 3.30 7.70 21.78
CA ILE A 240 4.27 8.61 21.16
C ILE A 240 4.92 8.05 19.87
N GLY A 241 4.42 6.96 19.34
CA GLY A 241 4.77 6.45 18.01
C GLY A 241 4.11 7.26 16.90
N PHE A 242 4.86 7.58 15.84
CA PHE A 242 4.37 8.32 14.68
C PHE A 242 4.78 7.61 13.40
N GLY A 243 4.56 6.30 13.36
CA GLY A 243 4.92 5.43 12.25
C GLY A 243 4.13 5.75 10.97
N LEU A 244 4.83 5.81 9.82
CA LEU A 244 4.23 6.04 8.52
C LEU A 244 4.51 4.91 7.54
N GLY A 245 5.55 4.13 7.78
CA GLY A 245 5.91 3.00 6.94
C GLY A 245 6.82 2.04 7.70
N VAL A 246 6.75 0.77 7.36
CA VAL A 246 7.56 -0.31 7.90
C VAL A 246 8.12 -1.15 6.75
N SER A 247 9.32 -1.65 6.93
CA SER A 247 9.93 -2.60 6.01
C SER A 247 10.62 -3.70 6.82
N VAL A 248 10.51 -4.92 6.36
CA VAL A 248 11.13 -6.09 6.94
C VAL A 248 12.18 -6.63 5.98
N GLY A 249 13.31 -7.06 6.50
CA GLY A 249 14.39 -7.64 5.70
C GLY A 249 15.36 -8.41 6.56
N ASP A 250 15.90 -9.49 6.00
CA ASP A 250 17.01 -10.24 6.57
C ASP A 250 18.31 -9.53 6.20
N ILE A 251 19.10 -9.13 7.19
CA ILE A 251 20.33 -8.34 7.02
C ILE A 251 21.60 -9.07 7.46
N ASN A 252 21.54 -10.37 7.79
CA ASN A 252 22.70 -11.16 8.27
C ASN A 252 22.82 -12.56 7.67
#